data_3b8ed845b54c557cba5dc85061e30ab3
#
_entry.id   3b8ed845b54c557cba5dc85061e30ab3
#
_cell.length_a   1.000
_cell.length_b   1.000
_cell.length_c   1.000
_cell.angle_alpha   90.00
_cell.angle_beta   90.00
_cell.angle_gamma   90.00
#
_symmetry.space_group_name_H-M   'P 1'
#
loop_
_entity.id
_entity.type
_entity.pdbx_description
1 polymer ?
#
loop_
_entity_poly.entity_id
_entity_poly.type
_entity_poly.pdbx_seq_one_letter_code
_entity_poly.pdbx_strand_id
1 'polypeptide(L)'
;RAAPGKFETPLGRTIAIDYSGTQPQIAIRLQELFGVTEHPMIGKEPLQITLLSPAQKPVQITADLPRFWETSYADVRKDMRGSYPRHPWPEDPTKEDPTLRAKRRK
;
A
#
# COMPACT_ATOMS: atom_id res chain seq x y z
N ARG A 1 -4.03 -7.08 -26.31
CA ARG A 1 -4.17 -7.89 -25.12
C ARG A 1 -4.84 -7.13 -23.99
N ALA A 2 -5.80 -7.77 -23.37
CA ALA A 2 -6.55 -7.10 -22.31
C ALA A 2 -5.70 -6.88 -21.06
N ALA A 3 -5.92 -5.76 -20.40
CA ALA A 3 -5.28 -5.50 -19.14
C ALA A 3 -5.89 -6.40 -18.06
N PRO A 4 -5.12 -6.73 -17.02
CA PRO A 4 -5.66 -7.55 -15.94
C PRO A 4 -6.77 -6.82 -15.21
N GLY A 5 -7.75 -7.56 -14.72
CA GLY A 5 -8.84 -6.99 -13.96
C GLY A 5 -8.58 -6.92 -12.46
N LYS A 6 -7.54 -7.61 -12.00
CA LYS A 6 -7.29 -7.72 -10.56
C LYS A 6 -5.81 -7.63 -10.26
N PHE A 7 -5.52 -7.06 -9.10
CA PHE A 7 -4.16 -6.99 -8.55
C PHE A 7 -4.06 -7.97 -7.40
N GLU A 8 -3.01 -8.79 -7.39
CA GLU A 8 -2.78 -9.72 -6.29
C GLU A 8 -1.83 -9.08 -5.29
N THR A 9 -2.26 -9.02 -4.03
CA THR A 9 -1.47 -8.41 -2.97
C THR A 9 -0.41 -9.38 -2.46
N PRO A 10 0.62 -8.88 -1.74
CA PRO A 10 1.62 -9.77 -1.15
C PRO A 10 1.03 -10.82 -0.19
N LEU A 11 -0.15 -10.55 0.36
CA LEU A 11 -0.81 -11.50 1.25
C LEU A 11 -1.70 -12.49 0.50
N GLY A 12 -1.71 -12.45 -0.84
CA GLY A 12 -2.49 -13.37 -1.64
C GLY A 12 -3.94 -12.97 -1.85
N ARG A 13 -4.32 -11.78 -1.42
CA ARG A 13 -5.65 -11.26 -1.69
C ARG A 13 -5.70 -10.69 -3.10
N THR A 14 -6.89 -10.61 -3.68
CA THR A 14 -7.07 -9.96 -4.96
C THR A 14 -7.93 -8.70 -4.79
N ILE A 15 -7.55 -7.65 -5.50
CA ILE A 15 -8.25 -6.37 -5.45
C ILE A 15 -8.57 -5.98 -6.89
N ALA A 16 -9.83 -5.60 -7.14
CA ALA A 16 -10.24 -5.18 -8.48
C ALA A 16 -9.50 -3.90 -8.86
N ILE A 17 -9.04 -3.85 -10.10
CA ILE A 17 -8.38 -2.66 -10.63
C ILE A 17 -9.44 -1.78 -11.27
N ASP A 18 -9.45 -0.51 -10.87
CA ASP A 18 -10.41 0.47 -11.38
C ASP A 18 -9.82 1.17 -12.58
N TYR A 19 -10.44 0.97 -13.73
CA TYR A 19 -10.00 1.57 -15.00
C TYR A 19 -10.86 2.76 -15.42
N SER A 20 -11.74 3.23 -14.55
CA SER A 20 -12.65 4.31 -14.93
C SER A 20 -11.97 5.67 -15.08
N GLY A 21 -10.79 5.84 -14.48
CA GLY A 21 -10.04 7.08 -14.59
C GLY A 21 -9.02 7.03 -15.72
N THR A 22 -8.09 7.99 -15.72
CA THR A 22 -7.05 8.06 -16.74
C THR A 22 -5.94 7.04 -16.53
N GLN A 23 -5.83 6.49 -15.31
CA GLN A 23 -4.84 5.48 -14.97
C GLN A 23 -5.52 4.33 -14.25
N PRO A 24 -4.98 3.10 -14.39
CA PRO A 24 -5.46 2.01 -13.54
C PRO A 24 -5.15 2.32 -12.08
N GLN A 25 -6.09 2.03 -11.19
CA GLN A 25 -5.91 2.38 -9.79
C GLN A 25 -6.51 1.34 -8.86
N ILE A 26 -5.92 1.25 -7.67
CA ILE A 26 -6.43 0.40 -6.60
C ILE A 26 -6.42 1.19 -5.29
N ALA A 27 -7.16 0.70 -4.31
CA ALA A 27 -7.09 1.17 -2.94
C ALA A 27 -6.70 -0.02 -2.07
N ILE A 28 -5.68 0.15 -1.23
CA ILE A 28 -5.12 -0.94 -0.45
C ILE A 28 -4.55 -0.39 0.85
N ARG A 29 -4.66 -1.14 1.92
CA ARG A 29 -4.06 -0.72 3.19
C ARG A 29 -2.55 -0.63 3.04
N LEU A 30 -1.99 0.45 3.61
CA LEU A 30 -0.55 0.71 3.54
C LEU A 30 0.27 -0.48 4.03
N GLN A 31 -0.14 -1.06 5.14
CA GLN A 31 0.62 -2.14 5.77
C GLN A 31 0.64 -3.42 4.94
N GLU A 32 -0.29 -3.57 4.03
CA GLU A 32 -0.32 -4.73 3.15
C GLU A 32 0.77 -4.65 2.09
N LEU A 33 1.38 -3.49 1.90
CA LEU A 33 2.44 -3.29 0.93
C LEU A 33 3.84 -3.28 1.54
N PHE A 34 3.97 -3.52 2.85
CA PHE A 34 5.30 -3.62 3.45
C PHE A 34 6.11 -4.70 2.74
N GLY A 35 7.38 -4.41 2.49
CA GLY A 35 8.27 -5.31 1.79
C GLY A 35 8.24 -5.18 0.28
N VAL A 36 7.31 -4.43 -0.27
CA VAL A 36 7.22 -4.22 -1.72
C VAL A 36 8.19 -3.11 -2.09
N THR A 37 9.20 -3.45 -2.89
CA THR A 37 10.25 -2.51 -3.26
C THR A 37 10.17 -2.05 -4.71
N GLU A 38 9.28 -2.64 -5.50
CA GLU A 38 9.06 -2.23 -6.88
C GLU A 38 7.62 -1.80 -7.05
N HIS A 39 7.42 -0.73 -7.79
CA HIS A 39 6.06 -0.24 -8.00
C HIS A 39 5.34 -1.15 -9.00
N PRO A 40 4.12 -1.60 -8.69
CA PRO A 40 3.38 -2.44 -9.63
C PRO A 40 3.01 -1.68 -10.90
N MET A 41 3.14 -2.36 -12.04
CA MET A 41 2.88 -1.78 -13.34
C MET A 41 1.77 -2.56 -14.03
N ILE A 42 0.95 -1.86 -14.78
CA ILE A 42 -0.05 -2.46 -15.65
C ILE A 42 0.41 -2.16 -17.06
N GLY A 43 1.06 -3.15 -17.68
CA GLY A 43 1.71 -2.90 -18.95
C GLY A 43 2.81 -1.86 -18.78
N LYS A 44 2.70 -0.74 -19.44
CA LYS A 44 3.69 0.34 -19.34
C LYS A 44 3.27 1.46 -18.41
N GLU A 45 2.11 1.31 -17.78
CA GLU A 45 1.61 2.36 -16.89
C GLU A 45 1.76 1.98 -15.43
N PRO A 46 2.22 2.92 -14.59
CA PRO A 46 2.24 2.64 -13.16
C PRO A 46 0.83 2.58 -12.59
N LEU A 47 0.61 1.63 -11.73
CA LEU A 47 -0.66 1.50 -11.02
C LEU A 47 -0.77 2.64 -10.00
N GLN A 48 -1.86 3.40 -10.05
CA GLN A 48 -2.08 4.44 -9.05
C GLN A 48 -2.63 3.78 -7.80
N ILE A 49 -1.97 4.01 -6.68
CA ILE A 49 -2.34 3.35 -5.43
C ILE A 49 -2.85 4.38 -4.44
N THR A 50 -4.09 4.19 -3.99
CA THR A 50 -4.60 4.94 -2.85
C THR A 50 -4.28 4.12 -1.60
N LEU A 51 -3.38 4.65 -0.78
CA LEU A 51 -2.97 3.98 0.44
C LEU A 51 -3.98 4.26 1.54
N LEU A 52 -4.42 3.19 2.20
CA LEU A 52 -5.46 3.29 3.21
C LEU A 52 -4.89 3.02 4.60
N SER A 53 -5.47 3.66 5.60
CA SER A 53 -5.17 3.36 6.99
C SER A 53 -5.76 2.00 7.37
N PRO A 54 -5.42 1.48 8.57
CA PRO A 54 -6.06 0.24 9.03
C PRO A 54 -7.59 0.31 9.05
N ALA A 55 -8.17 1.50 9.22
CA ALA A 55 -9.61 1.68 9.17
C ALA A 55 -10.12 1.91 7.75
N GLN A 56 -9.27 1.72 6.74
CA GLN A 56 -9.60 1.82 5.34
C GLN A 56 -9.95 3.23 4.89
N LYS A 57 -9.31 4.22 5.51
CA LYS A 57 -9.48 5.62 5.10
C LYS A 57 -8.26 6.06 4.29
N PRO A 58 -8.46 6.84 3.21
CA PRO A 58 -7.34 7.27 2.38
C PRO A 58 -6.35 8.13 3.17
N VAL A 59 -5.06 7.82 3.05
CA VAL A 59 -4.02 8.63 3.66
C VAL A 59 -3.12 9.26 2.62
N GLN A 60 -2.91 8.61 1.49
CA GLN A 60 -2.07 9.15 0.43
C GLN A 60 -2.28 8.38 -0.86
N ILE A 61 -2.05 9.04 -1.99
CA ILE A 61 -2.09 8.41 -3.31
C ILE A 61 -0.68 8.47 -3.89
N THR A 62 -0.20 7.34 -4.44
CA THR A 62 1.11 7.30 -5.03
C THR A 62 1.12 6.49 -6.33
N ALA A 63 1.95 6.88 -7.25
CA ALA A 63 2.26 6.10 -8.46
C ALA A 63 3.74 5.70 -8.47
N ASP A 64 4.43 5.86 -7.33
CA ASP A 64 5.85 5.53 -7.19
C ASP A 64 6.08 5.11 -5.75
N LEU A 65 5.85 3.82 -5.49
CA LEU A 65 5.91 3.30 -4.13
C LEU A 65 7.31 3.41 -3.52
N PRO A 66 8.41 3.10 -4.25
CA PRO A 66 9.74 3.28 -3.65
C PRO A 66 10.00 4.71 -3.21
N ARG A 67 9.56 5.68 -4.01
CA ARG A 67 9.73 7.08 -3.63
C ARG A 67 8.88 7.43 -2.42
N PHE A 68 7.66 6.87 -2.34
CA PHE A 68 6.82 7.07 -1.16
C PHE A 68 7.54 6.59 0.11
N TRP A 69 8.14 5.39 0.04
CA TRP A 69 8.87 4.86 1.19
C TRP A 69 9.99 5.78 1.64
N GLU A 70 10.65 6.45 0.69
CA GLU A 70 11.81 7.29 0.98
C GLU A 70 11.42 8.70 1.45
N THR A 71 10.25 9.17 1.06
CA THR A 71 9.89 10.58 1.32
C THR A 71 8.70 10.70 2.28
N SER A 72 7.51 10.33 1.84
CA SER A 72 6.29 10.62 2.57
C SER A 72 5.99 9.64 3.69
N TYR A 73 6.57 8.44 3.62
CA TYR A 73 6.25 7.41 4.60
C TYR A 73 6.55 7.84 6.03
N ALA A 74 7.64 8.57 6.24
CA ALA A 74 8.02 8.97 7.60
C ALA A 74 6.92 9.78 8.28
N ASP A 75 6.31 10.71 7.55
CA ASP A 75 5.22 11.52 8.09
C ASP A 75 3.96 10.68 8.29
N VAL A 76 3.64 9.83 7.32
CA VAL A 76 2.48 8.96 7.43
C VAL A 76 2.66 7.99 8.60
N ARG A 77 3.86 7.44 8.76
CA ARG A 77 4.16 6.55 9.87
C ARG A 77 3.91 7.22 11.21
N LYS A 78 4.34 8.46 11.34
CA LYS A 78 4.14 9.21 12.58
C LYS A 78 2.66 9.35 12.92
N ASP A 79 1.85 9.68 11.91
CA ASP A 79 0.41 9.80 12.12
C ASP A 79 -0.23 8.45 12.45
N MET A 80 0.20 7.40 11.75
CA MET A 80 -0.37 6.07 11.96
C MET A 80 -0.02 5.52 13.34
N ARG A 81 1.19 5.78 13.82
CA ARG A 81 1.59 5.36 15.17
C ARG A 81 0.72 6.02 16.23
N GLY A 82 0.35 7.27 16.00
CA GLY A 82 -0.51 7.99 16.93
C GLY A 82 -1.95 7.47 16.94
N SER A 83 -2.46 7.12 15.77
CA SER A 83 -3.87 6.71 15.62
C SER A 83 -4.07 5.21 15.76
N TYR A 84 -3.06 4.41 15.38
CA TYR A 84 -3.18 2.95 15.34
C TYR A 84 -1.96 2.29 15.98
N PRO A 85 -1.73 2.54 17.28
CA PRO A 85 -0.47 2.10 17.91
C PRO A 85 -0.30 0.58 18.01
N ARG A 86 -1.37 -0.19 17.81
CA ARG A 86 -1.26 -1.64 17.90
C ARG A 86 -0.80 -2.29 16.61
N HIS A 87 -0.84 -1.55 15.49
CA HIS A 87 -0.33 -2.07 14.22
C HIS A 87 1.15 -1.80 14.11
N PRO A 88 1.90 -2.65 13.40
CA PRO A 88 3.34 -2.40 13.22
C PRO A 88 3.56 -1.24 12.25
N TRP A 89 4.42 -0.32 12.65
CA TRP A 89 4.81 0.82 11.81
C TRP A 89 6.34 0.89 11.80
N PRO A 90 6.99 0.00 11.01
CA PRO A 90 8.46 -0.10 11.03
C PRO A 90 9.12 1.15 10.49
N GLU A 91 10.35 1.41 10.93
CA GLU A 91 11.13 2.49 10.35
C GLU A 91 11.51 2.21 8.90
N ASP A 92 11.78 0.94 8.61
CA ASP A 92 12.11 0.53 7.24
C ASP A 92 11.00 -0.37 6.72
N PRO A 93 10.02 0.21 6.02
CA PRO A 93 8.89 -0.59 5.54
C PRO A 93 9.27 -1.57 4.45
N THR A 94 10.44 -1.38 3.80
CA THR A 94 10.85 -2.28 2.73
C THR A 94 11.36 -3.61 3.26
N LYS A 95 11.66 -3.70 4.54
CA LYS A 95 12.17 -4.93 5.15
C LYS A 95 11.17 -5.59 6.08
N GLU A 96 9.95 -5.08 6.10
CA GLU A 96 8.91 -5.61 6.97
C GLU A 96 7.99 -6.52 6.17
N ASP A 97 7.44 -7.55 6.83
CA ASP A 97 6.47 -8.41 6.20
C ASP A 97 5.12 -7.71 6.10
N PRO A 98 4.39 -7.91 5.00
CA PRO A 98 3.05 -7.33 4.89
C PRO A 98 2.11 -7.94 5.92
N THR A 99 1.15 -7.15 6.39
CA THR A 99 0.22 -7.60 7.41
C THR A 99 -1.06 -6.78 7.35
N LEU A 100 -2.15 -7.36 7.82
CA LEU A 100 -3.40 -6.63 8.04
C LEU A 100 -3.78 -6.65 9.51
N ARG A 101 -2.98 -7.28 10.36
CA ARG A 101 -3.33 -7.49 11.76
C ARG A 101 -2.57 -6.55 12.66
N ALA A 102 -3.21 -6.19 13.77
CA ALA A 102 -2.53 -5.48 14.83
C ALA A 102 -1.45 -6.39 15.43
N LYS A 103 -0.46 -5.78 16.05
CA LYS A 103 0.60 -6.53 16.73
C LYS A 103 0.01 -7.39 17.82
N ARG A 104 0.49 -8.61 17.88
CA ARG A 104 0.05 -9.54 18.90
C ARG A 104 0.80 -9.26 20.18
N ARG A 105 0.08 -9.30 21.28
CA ARG A 105 0.75 -9.24 22.57
C ARG A 105 1.35 -10.59 22.88
N LYS A 106 2.49 -10.54 23.49
CA LYS A 106 3.18 -11.77 23.93
C LYS A 106 2.64 -12.27 25.23
#